data_c0b4493bfe9839a5472bb4ee2954b7bd
#
_entry.id   c0b4493bfe9839a5472bb4ee2954b7bd
#
_cell.length_a   1.000
_cell.length_b   1.000
_cell.length_c   1.000
_cell.angle_alpha   90.00
_cell.angle_beta   90.00
_cell.angle_gamma   90.00
#
_symmetry.space_group_name_H-M   'P 1'
#
loop_
_entity.id
_entity.type
_entity.pdbx_description
1 polymer ?
#
loop_
_entity_poly.entity_id
_entity_poly.type
_entity_poly.pdbx_seq_one_letter_code
_entity_poly.pdbx_strand_id
1 'polypeptide(L)'
;MEDIAYLDDTTHIRQKNTELQIDDVLLNITGASIGRSAVVNEQIAGGNVNQHVCIIRTKDNLVSSFLCNFLLSNYGQKQIDSFQEGGNRQGLNFEQIKSIKIGIPCVKEQSKIAKTLQLLDERIATQNKIIEKMESLIKGLSQRLLSPKQGWTSYKLDELCQIKSGYSGIQVSFQTAYKVSRIETISNHCINMSRIGFVKEIPQEYKLSVGDILFSNINSVQYIGNTAFIDKDYGLYHGMNLLRIVPDSRIVFPRF
;
A
#
# COMPACT_ATOMS: atom_id res chain seq x y z
N MET A 1 -17.55 -9.31 3.47
CA MET A 1 -18.40 -8.79 4.57
C MET A 1 -18.07 -9.56 5.84
N GLU A 2 -16.86 -9.35 6.40
CA GLU A 2 -16.35 -10.16 7.53
C GLU A 2 -16.62 -9.54 8.90
N ASP A 3 -17.13 -8.30 8.98
CA ASP A 3 -17.33 -7.57 10.24
C ASP A 3 -18.80 -7.13 10.44
N ILE A 4 -19.76 -7.99 10.10
CA ILE A 4 -21.18 -7.70 10.35
C ILE A 4 -21.61 -8.38 11.64
N ALA A 5 -22.10 -7.58 12.61
CA ALA A 5 -22.79 -8.08 13.79
C ALA A 5 -24.29 -8.24 13.50
N TYR A 6 -24.87 -9.30 14.02
CA TYR A 6 -26.31 -9.58 13.89
C TYR A 6 -27.04 -9.14 15.16
N LEU A 7 -28.21 -8.56 14.96
CA LEU A 7 -29.15 -8.22 16.04
C LEU A 7 -30.33 -9.19 16.02
N ASP A 8 -30.92 -9.42 17.19
CA ASP A 8 -32.21 -10.10 17.28
C ASP A 8 -33.37 -9.15 16.84
N ASP A 9 -34.47 -9.74 16.40
CA ASP A 9 -35.63 -9.00 15.88
C ASP A 9 -36.21 -8.02 16.92
N THR A 10 -36.17 -8.36 18.19
CA THR A 10 -36.71 -7.49 19.26
C THR A 10 -35.84 -6.26 19.45
N THR A 11 -34.54 -6.38 19.35
CA THR A 11 -33.58 -5.27 19.42
C THR A 11 -33.68 -4.40 18.16
N HIS A 12 -33.80 -5.01 16.98
CA HIS A 12 -34.01 -4.29 15.73
C HIS A 12 -35.27 -3.41 15.77
N ILE A 13 -36.41 -3.97 16.21
CA ILE A 13 -37.69 -3.24 16.34
C ILE A 13 -37.59 -2.08 17.33
N ARG A 14 -36.83 -2.24 18.43
CA ARG A 14 -36.63 -1.16 19.41
C ARG A 14 -35.74 -0.04 18.91
N GLN A 15 -34.84 -0.34 17.97
CA GLN A 15 -33.85 0.61 17.46
C GLN A 15 -34.19 1.15 16.06
N LYS A 16 -35.46 1.38 15.76
CA LYS A 16 -35.91 1.92 14.47
C LYS A 16 -35.27 3.26 14.07
N ASN A 17 -34.86 4.06 15.05
CA ASN A 17 -34.14 5.31 14.81
C ASN A 17 -32.73 5.14 14.27
N THR A 18 -32.16 3.93 14.35
CA THR A 18 -30.84 3.57 13.81
C THR A 18 -30.93 2.71 12.55
N GLU A 19 -32.17 2.46 12.05
CA GLU A 19 -32.41 1.71 10.83
C GLU A 19 -31.94 2.50 9.61
N LEU A 20 -31.18 1.83 8.75
CA LEU A 20 -30.57 2.37 7.55
C LEU A 20 -31.55 2.41 6.38
N GLN A 21 -31.59 3.53 5.68
CA GLN A 21 -32.28 3.69 4.41
C GLN A 21 -31.27 3.83 3.27
N ILE A 22 -31.69 3.43 2.07
CA ILE A 22 -30.86 3.67 0.86
C ILE A 22 -30.54 5.16 0.79
N ASP A 23 -29.35 5.50 0.37
CA ASP A 23 -28.83 6.87 0.28
C ASP A 23 -28.58 7.59 1.62
N ASP A 24 -28.75 6.94 2.77
CA ASP A 24 -28.20 7.50 4.01
C ASP A 24 -26.68 7.62 3.92
N VAL A 25 -26.14 8.72 4.44
CA VAL A 25 -24.69 8.91 4.57
C VAL A 25 -24.27 8.55 5.99
N LEU A 26 -23.40 7.58 6.12
CA LEU A 26 -22.83 7.14 7.38
C LEU A 26 -21.57 7.93 7.67
N LEU A 27 -21.42 8.43 8.87
CA LEU A 27 -20.22 9.11 9.36
C LEU A 27 -19.76 8.45 10.67
N ASN A 28 -18.52 7.95 10.68
CA ASN A 28 -17.93 7.45 11.90
C ASN A 28 -17.53 8.61 12.82
N ILE A 29 -18.03 8.59 14.06
CA ILE A 29 -17.95 9.71 14.99
C ILE A 29 -17.09 9.46 16.22
N THR A 30 -16.46 8.27 16.36
CA THR A 30 -15.59 7.93 17.50
C THR A 30 -14.41 7.08 17.10
N GLY A 31 -13.33 7.15 17.92
CA GLY A 31 -12.15 6.30 17.79
C GLY A 31 -11.24 6.64 16.60
N ALA A 32 -10.30 5.76 16.27
CA ALA A 32 -9.31 5.95 15.21
C ALA A 32 -9.90 6.08 13.78
N SER A 33 -11.19 5.83 13.62
CA SER A 33 -11.90 5.87 12.32
C SER A 33 -12.78 7.11 12.17
N ILE A 34 -12.67 8.11 13.06
CA ILE A 34 -13.43 9.36 12.96
C ILE A 34 -13.27 9.96 11.56
N GLY A 35 -14.37 10.48 11.00
CA GLY A 35 -14.38 11.11 9.69
C GLY A 35 -14.52 10.15 8.51
N ARG A 36 -14.42 8.82 8.71
CA ARG A 36 -14.77 7.88 7.64
C ARG A 36 -16.24 7.96 7.33
N SER A 37 -16.57 7.96 6.04
CA SER A 37 -17.94 8.10 5.55
C SER A 37 -18.22 7.11 4.43
N ALA A 38 -19.48 6.67 4.34
CA ALA A 38 -19.96 5.78 3.28
C ALA A 38 -21.44 6.07 2.99
N VAL A 39 -21.91 5.73 1.78
CA VAL A 39 -23.33 5.81 1.41
C VAL A 39 -23.94 4.42 1.54
N VAL A 40 -25.14 4.36 2.12
CA VAL A 40 -25.92 3.12 2.27
C VAL A 40 -26.44 2.68 0.91
N ASN A 41 -26.12 1.44 0.54
CA ASN A 41 -26.59 0.77 -0.65
C ASN A 41 -27.69 -0.27 -0.32
N GLU A 42 -28.23 -0.92 -1.33
CA GLU A 42 -29.27 -1.94 -1.19
C GLU A 42 -28.86 -3.14 -0.31
N GLN A 43 -27.55 -3.44 -0.23
CA GLN A 43 -27.05 -4.61 0.50
C GLN A 43 -27.10 -4.44 2.03
N ILE A 44 -27.03 -3.20 2.52
CA ILE A 44 -27.01 -2.87 3.95
C ILE A 44 -28.23 -2.09 4.42
N ALA A 45 -29.09 -1.67 3.51
CA ALA A 45 -30.38 -1.04 3.85
C ALA A 45 -31.24 -1.99 4.71
N GLY A 46 -31.97 -1.45 5.68
CA GLY A 46 -32.71 -2.22 6.68
C GLY A 46 -31.87 -2.70 7.85
N GLY A 47 -30.55 -2.57 7.80
CA GLY A 47 -29.67 -2.83 8.95
C GLY A 47 -29.71 -1.70 9.99
N ASN A 48 -28.95 -1.84 11.07
CA ASN A 48 -28.83 -0.82 12.11
C ASN A 48 -27.37 -0.38 12.27
N VAL A 49 -27.14 0.85 12.73
CA VAL A 49 -25.82 1.32 13.16
C VAL A 49 -25.68 1.28 14.68
N ASN A 50 -24.43 1.13 15.13
CA ASN A 50 -24.08 1.27 16.54
C ASN A 50 -23.83 2.75 16.91
N GLN A 51 -23.57 3.00 18.20
CA GLN A 51 -23.32 4.36 18.73
C GLN A 51 -22.08 5.08 18.17
N HIS A 52 -21.26 4.40 17.40
CA HIS A 52 -20.04 4.96 16.80
C HIS A 52 -20.28 5.56 15.41
N VAL A 53 -21.46 5.40 14.86
CA VAL A 53 -21.82 5.84 13.51
C VAL A 53 -23.03 6.76 13.56
N CYS A 54 -22.92 7.94 12.95
CA CYS A 54 -24.01 8.88 12.74
C CYS A 54 -24.63 8.65 11.36
N ILE A 55 -25.95 8.62 11.30
CA ILE A 55 -26.73 8.61 10.05
C ILE A 55 -27.04 10.06 9.68
N ILE A 56 -26.68 10.45 8.46
CA ILE A 56 -27.01 11.75 7.88
C ILE A 56 -27.95 11.51 6.70
N ARG A 57 -29.20 11.88 6.85
CA ARG A 57 -30.24 11.85 5.78
C ARG A 57 -30.24 13.16 5.03
N THR A 58 -29.88 13.14 3.76
CA THR A 58 -29.85 14.34 2.92
C THR A 58 -31.28 14.78 2.53
N LYS A 59 -31.44 16.08 2.26
CA LYS A 59 -32.65 16.65 1.68
C LYS A 59 -32.50 16.79 0.18
N ASP A 60 -33.58 17.09 -0.53
CA ASP A 60 -33.71 17.12 -2.00
C ASP A 60 -32.62 17.94 -2.74
N ASN A 61 -32.05 18.94 -2.08
CA ASN A 61 -31.03 19.81 -2.66
C ASN A 61 -29.57 19.32 -2.44
N LEU A 62 -29.38 18.19 -1.77
CA LEU A 62 -28.08 17.64 -1.46
C LEU A 62 -28.00 16.16 -1.83
N VAL A 63 -27.14 15.82 -2.79
CA VAL A 63 -26.87 14.45 -3.23
C VAL A 63 -26.02 13.71 -2.20
N SER A 64 -26.46 12.55 -1.72
CA SER A 64 -25.80 11.77 -0.66
C SER A 64 -24.35 11.40 -1.00
N SER A 65 -24.11 10.93 -2.22
CA SER A 65 -22.74 10.60 -2.68
C SER A 65 -21.85 11.84 -2.80
N PHE A 66 -22.41 13.03 -3.12
CA PHE A 66 -21.65 14.28 -3.08
C PHE A 66 -21.29 14.67 -1.65
N LEU A 67 -22.22 14.57 -0.70
CA LEU A 67 -21.94 14.81 0.73
C LEU A 67 -20.87 13.85 1.26
N CYS A 68 -20.98 12.55 0.96
CA CYS A 68 -20.00 11.55 1.35
C CYS A 68 -18.59 11.91 0.85
N ASN A 69 -18.45 12.24 -0.43
CA ASN A 69 -17.18 12.66 -1.01
C ASN A 69 -16.65 13.96 -0.39
N PHE A 70 -17.53 14.91 -0.07
CA PHE A 70 -17.13 16.12 0.64
C PHE A 70 -16.59 15.81 2.02
N LEU A 71 -17.25 14.97 2.80
CA LEU A 71 -16.79 14.57 4.13
C LEU A 71 -15.43 13.87 4.09
N LEU A 72 -15.17 13.04 3.05
CA LEU A 72 -13.88 12.37 2.82
C LEU A 72 -12.80 13.30 2.25
N SER A 73 -13.16 14.46 1.72
CA SER A 73 -12.19 15.42 1.16
C SER A 73 -11.39 16.12 2.23
N ASN A 74 -10.25 16.72 1.83
CA ASN A 74 -9.44 17.56 2.71
C ASN A 74 -10.23 18.70 3.37
N TYR A 75 -11.27 19.23 2.69
CA TYR A 75 -12.12 20.30 3.23
C TYR A 75 -13.04 19.80 4.35
N GLY A 76 -13.63 18.63 4.18
CA GLY A 76 -14.44 17.97 5.21
C GLY A 76 -13.58 17.52 6.38
N GLN A 77 -12.47 16.83 6.11
CA GLN A 77 -11.57 16.31 7.14
C GLN A 77 -10.97 17.43 8.01
N LYS A 78 -10.53 18.54 7.42
CA LYS A 78 -10.04 19.70 8.21
C LYS A 78 -11.06 20.25 9.19
N GLN A 79 -12.36 20.27 8.83
CA GLN A 79 -13.40 20.70 9.76
C GLN A 79 -13.60 19.66 10.87
N ILE A 80 -13.61 18.37 10.51
CA ILE A 80 -13.71 17.27 11.47
C ILE A 80 -12.54 17.29 12.45
N ASP A 81 -11.30 17.45 11.95
CA ASP A 81 -10.08 17.52 12.77
C ASP A 81 -10.11 18.71 13.73
N SER A 82 -10.58 19.88 13.28
CA SER A 82 -10.68 21.07 14.12
C SER A 82 -11.59 20.87 15.34
N PHE A 83 -12.57 19.97 15.27
CA PHE A 83 -13.41 19.63 16.41
C PHE A 83 -12.75 18.67 17.40
N GLN A 84 -11.59 18.06 17.05
CA GLN A 84 -10.83 17.18 17.93
C GLN A 84 -9.77 17.93 18.73
N GLU A 85 -9.42 19.15 18.33
CA GLU A 85 -8.41 19.98 19.02
C GLU A 85 -8.93 20.42 20.41
N GLY A 86 -8.28 19.96 21.47
CA GLY A 86 -8.54 20.37 22.85
C GLY A 86 -9.41 19.44 23.70
N GLY A 87 -9.81 18.27 23.21
CA GLY A 87 -10.62 17.30 23.94
C GLY A 87 -9.87 16.06 24.41
N ASN A 88 -10.12 15.62 25.68
CA ASN A 88 -9.59 14.36 26.23
C ASN A 88 -10.20 13.09 25.59
N ARG A 89 -11.25 13.22 24.80
CA ARG A 89 -11.92 12.11 24.10
C ARG A 89 -12.09 12.46 22.63
N GLN A 90 -11.50 11.63 21.77
CA GLN A 90 -11.71 11.73 20.33
C GLN A 90 -13.15 11.31 19.98
N GLY A 91 -13.97 12.26 19.54
CA GLY A 91 -15.36 12.04 19.17
C GLY A 91 -16.02 13.29 18.61
N LEU A 92 -17.00 13.11 17.72
CA LEU A 92 -17.85 14.18 17.19
C LEU A 92 -19.21 14.10 17.87
N ASN A 93 -19.71 15.24 18.33
CA ASN A 93 -21.10 15.33 18.77
C ASN A 93 -22.02 15.85 17.63
N PHE A 94 -23.33 15.69 17.79
CA PHE A 94 -24.30 16.08 16.77
C PHE A 94 -24.27 17.56 16.44
N GLU A 95 -23.98 18.44 17.42
CA GLU A 95 -23.93 19.89 17.17
C GLU A 95 -22.70 20.27 16.33
N GLN A 96 -21.56 19.61 16.55
CA GLN A 96 -20.37 19.76 15.69
C GLN A 96 -20.66 19.30 14.26
N ILE A 97 -21.32 18.13 14.10
CA ILE A 97 -21.68 17.61 12.76
C ILE A 97 -22.63 18.59 12.05
N LYS A 98 -23.64 19.11 12.74
CA LYS A 98 -24.56 20.13 12.19
C LYS A 98 -23.86 21.44 11.81
N SER A 99 -22.75 21.77 12.43
CA SER A 99 -21.99 22.99 12.16
C SER A 99 -21.04 22.88 10.96
N ILE A 100 -20.86 21.68 10.38
CA ILE A 100 -20.02 21.49 9.19
C ILE A 100 -20.58 22.33 8.03
N LYS A 101 -19.71 23.13 7.44
CA LYS A 101 -20.04 23.99 6.31
C LYS A 101 -19.66 23.32 4.98
N ILE A 102 -20.60 23.26 4.07
CA ILE A 102 -20.41 22.68 2.73
C ILE A 102 -20.88 23.67 1.66
N GLY A 103 -20.03 23.91 0.67
CA GLY A 103 -20.44 24.61 -0.56
C GLY A 103 -21.08 23.62 -1.52
N ILE A 104 -22.34 23.88 -1.91
CA ILE A 104 -23.09 23.00 -2.80
C ILE A 104 -23.40 23.68 -4.14
N PRO A 105 -23.03 23.10 -5.29
CA PRO A 105 -23.51 23.53 -6.60
C PRO A 105 -24.95 23.04 -6.84
N CYS A 106 -25.50 23.27 -8.04
CA CYS A 106 -26.81 22.71 -8.38
C CYS A 106 -26.76 21.15 -8.35
N VAL A 107 -27.93 20.53 -8.08
CA VAL A 107 -28.04 19.06 -7.93
C VAL A 107 -27.49 18.30 -9.14
N LYS A 108 -27.69 18.81 -10.35
CA LYS A 108 -27.15 18.21 -11.58
C LYS A 108 -25.61 18.17 -11.59
N GLU A 109 -24.97 19.21 -11.07
CA GLU A 109 -23.52 19.30 -10.98
C GLU A 109 -22.99 18.41 -9.84
N GLN A 110 -23.63 18.41 -8.67
CA GLN A 110 -23.34 17.48 -7.58
C GLN A 110 -23.33 16.03 -8.09
N SER A 111 -24.36 15.62 -8.82
CA SER A 111 -24.49 14.27 -9.38
C SER A 111 -23.36 13.94 -10.37
N LYS A 112 -22.95 14.89 -11.22
CA LYS A 112 -21.82 14.70 -12.14
C LYS A 112 -20.50 14.51 -11.39
N ILE A 113 -20.24 15.36 -10.39
CA ILE A 113 -19.03 15.27 -9.57
C ILE A 113 -18.98 13.91 -8.85
N ALA A 114 -20.07 13.56 -8.17
CA ALA A 114 -20.16 12.29 -7.44
C ALA A 114 -19.96 11.07 -8.38
N LYS A 115 -20.60 11.08 -9.55
CA LYS A 115 -20.45 9.99 -10.54
C LYS A 115 -19.02 9.90 -11.09
N THR A 116 -18.36 11.03 -11.33
CA THR A 116 -16.96 11.04 -11.79
C THR A 116 -16.04 10.43 -10.76
N LEU A 117 -16.18 10.81 -9.48
CA LEU A 117 -15.38 10.25 -8.39
C LEU A 117 -15.65 8.76 -8.21
N GLN A 118 -16.91 8.32 -8.25
CA GLN A 118 -17.27 6.91 -8.21
C GLN A 118 -16.58 6.10 -9.31
N LEU A 119 -16.60 6.59 -10.56
CA LEU A 119 -15.95 5.91 -11.68
C LEU A 119 -14.43 5.80 -11.50
N LEU A 120 -13.79 6.81 -10.90
CA LEU A 120 -12.37 6.76 -10.56
C LEU A 120 -12.08 5.70 -9.48
N ASP A 121 -12.89 5.64 -8.43
CA ASP A 121 -12.75 4.64 -7.36
C ASP A 121 -12.95 3.22 -7.90
N GLU A 122 -13.97 2.99 -8.73
CA GLU A 122 -14.22 1.70 -9.39
C GLU A 122 -13.04 1.28 -10.27
N ARG A 123 -12.43 2.23 -10.98
CA ARG A 123 -11.24 1.98 -11.81
C ARG A 123 -10.04 1.61 -10.96
N ILE A 124 -9.78 2.34 -9.87
CA ILE A 124 -8.69 2.04 -8.93
C ILE A 124 -8.89 0.65 -8.32
N ALA A 125 -10.09 0.32 -7.84
CA ALA A 125 -10.41 -0.99 -7.29
C ALA A 125 -10.21 -2.12 -8.31
N THR A 126 -10.58 -1.89 -9.58
CA THR A 126 -10.36 -2.85 -10.66
C THR A 126 -8.87 -3.06 -10.95
N GLN A 127 -8.08 -1.97 -11.01
CA GLN A 127 -6.64 -2.07 -11.23
C GLN A 127 -5.95 -2.83 -10.09
N ASN A 128 -6.32 -2.57 -8.84
CA ASN A 128 -5.76 -3.29 -7.70
C ASN A 128 -6.05 -4.80 -7.77
N LYS A 129 -7.28 -5.20 -8.13
CA LYS A 129 -7.63 -6.61 -8.37
C LYS A 129 -6.82 -7.26 -9.49
N ILE A 130 -6.49 -6.51 -10.55
CA ILE A 130 -5.63 -7.00 -11.64
C ILE A 130 -4.21 -7.21 -11.12
N ILE A 131 -3.66 -6.26 -10.35
CA ILE A 131 -2.33 -6.37 -9.76
C ILE A 131 -2.25 -7.61 -8.85
N GLU A 132 -3.18 -7.78 -7.92
CA GLU A 132 -3.25 -8.94 -7.03
C GLU A 132 -3.30 -10.28 -7.79
N LYS A 133 -4.11 -10.34 -8.87
CA LYS A 133 -4.17 -11.55 -9.73
C LYS A 133 -2.85 -11.80 -10.45
N MET A 134 -2.18 -10.76 -10.95
CA MET A 134 -0.89 -10.87 -11.62
C MET A 134 0.20 -11.35 -10.65
N GLU A 135 0.26 -10.81 -9.44
CA GLU A 135 1.17 -11.26 -8.39
C GLU A 135 0.95 -12.73 -8.01
N SER A 136 -0.31 -13.12 -7.84
CA SER A 136 -0.69 -14.52 -7.58
C SER A 136 -0.26 -15.44 -8.73
N LEU A 137 -0.45 -15.01 -9.98
CA LEU A 137 -0.05 -15.77 -11.17
C LEU A 137 1.47 -15.92 -11.25
N ILE A 138 2.22 -14.84 -11.03
CA ILE A 138 3.70 -14.87 -10.98
C ILE A 138 4.16 -15.87 -9.93
N LYS A 139 3.61 -15.82 -8.72
CA LYS A 139 3.95 -16.73 -7.62
C LYS A 139 3.66 -18.19 -8.01
N GLY A 140 2.48 -18.46 -8.55
CA GLY A 140 2.09 -19.81 -8.96
C GLY A 140 2.93 -20.36 -10.12
N LEU A 141 3.24 -19.52 -11.12
CA LEU A 141 4.11 -19.92 -12.24
C LEU A 141 5.54 -20.16 -11.77
N SER A 142 6.10 -19.27 -10.95
CA SER A 142 7.45 -19.45 -10.40
C SER A 142 7.55 -20.75 -9.62
N GLN A 143 6.60 -21.03 -8.74
CA GLN A 143 6.56 -22.28 -7.98
C GLN A 143 6.48 -23.51 -8.90
N ARG A 144 5.65 -23.48 -9.94
CA ARG A 144 5.50 -24.57 -10.89
C ARG A 144 6.72 -24.79 -11.79
N LEU A 145 7.35 -23.70 -12.23
CA LEU A 145 8.51 -23.75 -13.12
C LEU A 145 9.78 -24.18 -12.39
N LEU A 146 9.95 -23.71 -11.13
CA LEU A 146 11.13 -23.97 -10.31
C LEU A 146 11.01 -25.23 -9.43
N SER A 147 9.86 -25.91 -9.44
CA SER A 147 9.74 -27.21 -8.76
C SER A 147 10.66 -28.25 -9.41
N PRO A 148 11.47 -28.98 -8.62
CA PRO A 148 12.35 -30.02 -9.13
C PRO A 148 11.59 -31.05 -9.98
N LYS A 149 12.15 -31.39 -11.14
CA LYS A 149 11.56 -32.37 -12.07
C LYS A 149 12.51 -33.56 -12.24
N GLN A 150 11.97 -34.64 -12.81
CA GLN A 150 12.79 -35.80 -13.17
C GLN A 150 13.92 -35.36 -14.12
N GLY A 151 15.13 -35.77 -13.83
CA GLY A 151 16.34 -35.41 -14.59
C GLY A 151 17.05 -34.13 -14.06
N TRP A 152 16.50 -33.45 -13.05
CA TRP A 152 17.21 -32.34 -12.41
C TRP A 152 18.22 -32.86 -11.39
N THR A 153 19.42 -32.28 -11.39
CA THR A 153 20.48 -32.57 -10.42
C THR A 153 20.52 -31.47 -9.36
N SER A 154 20.60 -31.83 -8.11
CA SER A 154 20.73 -30.90 -7.00
C SER A 154 22.20 -30.59 -6.73
N TYR A 155 22.51 -29.32 -6.60
CA TYR A 155 23.83 -28.79 -6.23
C TYR A 155 23.71 -27.91 -4.99
N LYS A 156 24.78 -27.77 -4.24
CA LYS A 156 24.89 -26.70 -3.24
C LYS A 156 25.21 -25.38 -3.94
N LEU A 157 24.81 -24.27 -3.35
CA LEU A 157 25.02 -22.95 -3.93
C LEU A 157 26.51 -22.60 -4.07
N ASP A 158 27.34 -23.07 -3.16
CA ASP A 158 28.80 -22.90 -3.19
C ASP A 158 29.50 -23.67 -4.33
N GLU A 159 28.85 -24.69 -4.86
CA GLU A 159 29.34 -25.42 -6.06
C GLU A 159 29.04 -24.66 -7.36
N LEU A 160 28.09 -23.74 -7.34
CA LEU A 160 27.56 -23.03 -8.52
C LEU A 160 27.96 -21.56 -8.58
N CYS A 161 28.35 -20.95 -7.46
CA CYS A 161 28.67 -19.53 -7.39
C CYS A 161 29.62 -19.20 -6.23
N GLN A 162 30.26 -18.04 -6.33
CA GLN A 162 30.98 -17.44 -5.21
C GLN A 162 30.09 -16.45 -4.48
N ILE A 163 30.11 -16.46 -3.15
CA ILE A 163 29.37 -15.52 -2.33
C ILE A 163 30.36 -14.59 -1.64
N LYS A 164 30.20 -13.28 -1.82
CA LYS A 164 31.11 -12.26 -1.29
C LYS A 164 30.34 -11.26 -0.42
N SER A 165 30.98 -10.81 0.66
CA SER A 165 30.47 -9.71 1.50
C SER A 165 30.80 -8.36 0.88
N GLY A 166 29.95 -7.35 1.16
CA GLY A 166 30.12 -6.01 0.66
C GLY A 166 31.16 -5.18 1.42
N TYR A 167 31.55 -4.07 0.81
CA TYR A 167 32.48 -3.11 1.38
C TYR A 167 31.86 -2.37 2.57
N SER A 168 32.52 -2.39 3.71
CA SER A 168 32.05 -1.81 4.98
C SER A 168 32.63 -0.41 5.28
N GLY A 169 33.10 0.32 4.27
CA GLY A 169 33.65 1.66 4.45
C GLY A 169 32.62 2.71 4.79
N ILE A 170 33.12 3.87 5.26
CA ILE A 170 32.30 4.99 5.69
C ILE A 170 31.62 5.63 4.47
N GLN A 171 30.28 5.67 4.49
CA GLN A 171 29.50 6.37 3.48
C GLN A 171 29.49 7.89 3.76
N VAL A 172 29.42 8.67 2.69
CA VAL A 172 29.35 10.13 2.73
C VAL A 172 28.00 10.61 2.19
N SER A 173 27.56 11.79 2.62
CA SER A 173 26.27 12.38 2.22
C SER A 173 26.33 13.14 0.88
N PHE A 174 27.53 13.35 0.34
CA PHE A 174 27.74 14.06 -0.93
C PHE A 174 28.16 13.08 -2.03
N GLN A 175 27.89 13.46 -3.27
CA GLN A 175 28.20 12.65 -4.43
C GLN A 175 29.71 12.56 -4.68
N THR A 176 30.19 11.34 -4.94
CA THR A 176 31.59 11.05 -5.31
C THR A 176 31.64 10.20 -6.58
N ALA A 177 32.82 9.91 -7.06
CA ALA A 177 33.05 8.99 -8.19
C ALA A 177 32.66 7.53 -7.85
N TYR A 178 32.60 7.17 -6.56
CA TYR A 178 32.37 5.79 -6.11
C TYR A 178 30.96 5.63 -5.55
N LYS A 179 30.08 5.06 -6.37
CA LYS A 179 28.70 4.72 -6.04
C LYS A 179 28.63 3.34 -5.40
N VAL A 180 27.99 3.20 -4.24
CA VAL A 180 27.86 1.91 -3.56
C VAL A 180 26.41 1.49 -3.45
N SER A 181 26.16 0.18 -3.58
CA SER A 181 24.84 -0.39 -3.34
C SER A 181 24.49 -0.35 -1.86
N ARG A 182 23.22 -0.17 -1.57
CA ARG A 182 22.60 -0.21 -0.24
C ARG A 182 21.44 -1.19 -0.28
N ILE A 183 20.87 -1.53 0.86
CA ILE A 183 19.69 -2.41 0.91
C ILE A 183 18.55 -1.83 0.06
N GLU A 184 18.33 -0.52 0.17
CA GLU A 184 17.28 0.20 -0.58
C GLU A 184 17.59 0.32 -2.08
N THR A 185 18.81 0.01 -2.52
CA THR A 185 19.18 -0.05 -3.95
C THR A 185 18.45 -1.20 -4.66
N ILE A 186 18.09 -2.27 -3.92
CA ILE A 186 17.26 -3.36 -4.44
C ILE A 186 15.79 -2.98 -4.30
N SER A 187 15.11 -2.82 -5.43
CA SER A 187 13.68 -2.49 -5.47
C SER A 187 13.01 -3.26 -6.62
N ASN A 188 11.98 -4.03 -6.32
CA ASN A 188 11.25 -4.84 -7.30
C ASN A 188 12.18 -5.70 -8.19
N HIS A 189 13.13 -6.39 -7.56
CA HIS A 189 14.15 -7.23 -8.22
C HIS A 189 15.06 -6.50 -9.22
N CYS A 190 15.09 -5.17 -9.17
CA CYS A 190 15.88 -4.29 -10.04
C CYS A 190 16.80 -3.37 -9.22
N ILE A 191 17.81 -2.81 -9.89
CA ILE A 191 18.69 -1.80 -9.32
C ILE A 191 18.06 -0.41 -9.41
N ASN A 192 17.78 0.18 -8.26
CA ASN A 192 17.28 1.56 -8.17
C ASN A 192 18.44 2.54 -7.93
N MET A 193 18.90 3.19 -9.00
CA MET A 193 20.01 4.14 -8.96
C MET A 193 19.71 5.44 -8.20
N SER A 194 18.45 5.73 -7.84
CA SER A 194 18.12 6.88 -6.99
C SER A 194 18.37 6.63 -5.50
N ARG A 195 18.61 5.37 -5.11
CA ARG A 195 18.79 4.94 -3.72
C ARG A 195 20.16 4.30 -3.48
N ILE A 196 21.19 4.86 -4.08
CA ILE A 196 22.59 4.45 -3.90
C ILE A 196 23.26 5.27 -2.80
N GLY A 197 24.36 4.75 -2.27
CA GLY A 197 25.29 5.47 -1.39
C GLY A 197 26.53 5.96 -2.13
N PHE A 198 27.37 6.72 -1.42
CA PHE A 198 28.66 7.20 -1.92
C PHE A 198 29.73 6.97 -0.87
N VAL A 199 30.95 6.67 -1.32
CA VAL A 199 32.15 6.54 -0.48
C VAL A 199 33.28 7.35 -1.10
N LYS A 200 34.30 7.74 -0.30
CA LYS A 200 35.45 8.49 -0.82
C LYS A 200 36.38 7.61 -1.65
N GLU A 201 36.53 6.37 -1.25
CA GLU A 201 37.38 5.38 -1.90
C GLU A 201 36.80 3.99 -1.71
N ILE A 202 37.08 3.09 -2.62
CA ILE A 202 36.68 1.69 -2.56
C ILE A 202 37.59 0.85 -3.47
N PRO A 203 38.07 -0.34 -3.00
CA PRO A 203 38.87 -1.23 -3.85
C PRO A 203 38.09 -1.71 -5.08
N GLN A 204 38.80 -1.88 -6.19
CA GLN A 204 38.19 -2.25 -7.47
C GLN A 204 37.53 -3.63 -7.44
N GLU A 205 37.94 -4.52 -6.58
CA GLU A 205 37.37 -5.86 -6.39
C GLU A 205 35.86 -5.84 -6.00
N TYR A 206 35.41 -4.73 -5.38
CA TYR A 206 33.99 -4.53 -5.02
C TYR A 206 33.16 -3.99 -6.19
N LYS A 207 33.75 -3.66 -7.34
CA LYS A 207 32.99 -3.25 -8.51
C LYS A 207 32.08 -4.38 -8.98
N LEU A 208 30.79 -4.09 -9.13
CA LEU A 208 29.80 -5.03 -9.63
C LEU A 208 29.99 -5.24 -11.14
N SER A 209 29.81 -6.46 -11.58
CA SER A 209 29.89 -6.87 -12.97
C SER A 209 28.53 -7.36 -13.48
N VAL A 210 28.32 -7.25 -14.78
CA VAL A 210 27.13 -7.85 -15.43
C VAL A 210 27.11 -9.35 -15.16
N GLY A 211 25.97 -9.86 -14.74
CA GLY A 211 25.82 -11.26 -14.34
C GLY A 211 25.86 -11.49 -12.81
N ASP A 212 26.33 -10.52 -12.03
CA ASP A 212 26.25 -10.60 -10.57
C ASP A 212 24.82 -10.52 -10.08
N ILE A 213 24.58 -11.08 -8.90
CA ILE A 213 23.31 -10.95 -8.19
C ILE A 213 23.58 -10.34 -6.82
N LEU A 214 22.87 -9.28 -6.49
CA LEU A 214 22.83 -8.74 -5.13
C LEU A 214 21.70 -9.41 -4.34
N PHE A 215 22.00 -9.80 -3.10
CA PHE A 215 21.07 -10.45 -2.20
C PHE A 215 21.05 -9.75 -0.84
N SER A 216 19.89 -9.38 -0.36
CA SER A 216 19.72 -8.77 0.96
C SER A 216 19.58 -9.87 2.01
N ASN A 217 20.57 -9.99 2.87
CA ASN A 217 20.64 -11.02 3.92
C ASN A 217 20.40 -10.46 5.34
N ILE A 218 20.32 -9.15 5.49
CA ILE A 218 20.20 -8.45 6.77
C ILE A 218 19.13 -7.38 6.64
N ASN A 219 18.44 -7.05 7.72
CA ASN A 219 17.48 -5.99 7.94
C ASN A 219 16.10 -6.55 8.37
N SER A 220 15.04 -5.75 8.25
CA SER A 220 13.67 -6.21 8.56
C SER A 220 13.21 -7.30 7.58
N VAL A 221 12.25 -8.11 8.02
CA VAL A 221 11.65 -9.20 7.22
C VAL A 221 11.21 -8.74 5.81
N GLN A 222 10.88 -7.46 5.68
CA GLN A 222 10.48 -6.84 4.41
C GLN A 222 11.61 -6.82 3.36
N TYR A 223 12.87 -6.79 3.77
CA TYR A 223 14.03 -6.66 2.86
C TYR A 223 14.83 -7.96 2.73
N ILE A 224 14.80 -8.83 3.73
CA ILE A 224 15.50 -10.11 3.68
C ILE A 224 14.97 -10.95 2.52
N GLY A 225 15.88 -11.50 1.73
CA GLY A 225 15.54 -12.32 0.57
C GLY A 225 15.35 -11.52 -0.73
N ASN A 226 15.33 -10.18 -0.67
CA ASN A 226 15.28 -9.37 -1.89
C ASN A 226 16.56 -9.55 -2.70
N THR A 227 16.39 -9.72 -4.01
CA THR A 227 17.49 -9.90 -4.96
C THR A 227 17.39 -8.88 -6.09
N ALA A 228 18.55 -8.53 -6.68
CA ALA A 228 18.60 -7.80 -7.93
C ALA A 228 19.71 -8.36 -8.83
N PHE A 229 19.39 -8.59 -10.08
CA PHE A 229 20.33 -9.01 -11.11
C PHE A 229 21.02 -7.80 -11.74
N ILE A 230 22.34 -7.88 -11.93
CA ILE A 230 23.10 -6.83 -12.60
C ILE A 230 23.08 -7.11 -14.11
N ASP A 231 22.16 -6.47 -14.81
CA ASP A 231 21.90 -6.67 -16.24
C ASP A 231 22.77 -5.80 -17.14
N LYS A 232 23.41 -4.75 -16.60
CA LYS A 232 24.32 -3.85 -17.30
C LYS A 232 25.35 -3.25 -16.33
N ASP A 233 26.39 -2.60 -16.85
CA ASP A 233 27.36 -1.86 -16.00
C ASP A 233 26.70 -0.57 -15.48
N TYR A 234 26.39 -0.55 -14.21
CA TYR A 234 25.87 0.63 -13.50
C TYR A 234 26.97 1.55 -12.94
N GLY A 235 28.24 1.19 -13.08
CA GLY A 235 29.33 1.85 -12.37
C GLY A 235 29.18 1.76 -10.85
N LEU A 236 28.56 0.69 -10.36
CA LEU A 236 28.18 0.50 -8.97
C LEU A 236 29.12 -0.46 -8.28
N TYR A 237 29.45 -0.18 -7.03
CA TYR A 237 30.25 -1.04 -6.16
C TYR A 237 29.37 -1.73 -5.13
N HIS A 238 29.81 -2.91 -4.69
CA HIS A 238 29.11 -3.72 -3.71
C HIS A 238 29.28 -3.14 -2.31
N GLY A 239 28.23 -2.56 -1.75
CA GLY A 239 28.20 -1.98 -0.41
C GLY A 239 27.84 -2.99 0.69
N MET A 240 28.02 -2.59 1.93
CA MET A 240 27.73 -3.39 3.13
C MET A 240 26.26 -3.80 3.22
N ASN A 241 25.99 -4.83 4.04
CA ASN A 241 24.63 -5.35 4.32
C ASN A 241 23.95 -6.01 3.12
N LEU A 242 24.70 -6.34 2.09
CA LEU A 242 24.28 -7.15 0.96
C LEU A 242 25.31 -8.26 0.74
N LEU A 243 24.87 -9.37 0.18
CA LEU A 243 25.76 -10.38 -0.39
C LEU A 243 25.81 -10.22 -1.91
N ARG A 244 26.99 -10.40 -2.49
CA ARG A 244 27.19 -10.50 -3.93
C ARG A 244 27.33 -11.97 -4.27
N ILE A 245 26.45 -12.49 -5.07
CA ILE A 245 26.50 -13.83 -5.63
C ILE A 245 27.06 -13.69 -7.04
N VAL A 246 28.19 -14.36 -7.28
CA VAL A 246 28.89 -14.39 -8.57
C VAL A 246 28.72 -15.79 -9.16
N PRO A 247 27.75 -16.01 -10.08
CA PRO A 247 27.52 -17.31 -10.67
C PRO A 247 28.71 -17.77 -11.55
N ASP A 248 29.02 -19.06 -11.53
CA ASP A 248 29.94 -19.63 -12.52
C ASP A 248 29.18 -19.83 -13.85
N SER A 249 29.36 -18.89 -14.77
CA SER A 249 28.68 -18.89 -16.07
C SER A 249 28.98 -20.10 -16.96
N ARG A 250 29.96 -20.93 -16.58
CA ARG A 250 30.26 -22.21 -17.27
C ARG A 250 29.30 -23.31 -16.85
N ILE A 251 28.70 -23.19 -15.66
CA ILE A 251 27.86 -24.22 -15.06
C ILE A 251 26.39 -23.77 -15.05
N VAL A 252 26.12 -22.51 -14.76
CA VAL A 252 24.77 -21.98 -14.62
C VAL A 252 24.55 -20.73 -15.45
N PHE A 253 23.32 -20.56 -15.92
CA PHE A 253 22.89 -19.33 -16.56
C PHE A 253 22.55 -18.28 -15.47
N PRO A 254 23.28 -17.16 -15.38
CA PRO A 254 23.20 -16.26 -14.23
C PRO A 254 21.83 -15.64 -13.99
N ARG A 255 20.95 -15.61 -14.98
CA ARG A 255 19.61 -15.03 -14.91
C ARG A 255 18.51 -16.05 -14.63
N PHE A 256 18.89 -17.30 -14.44
CA PHE A 256 17.94 -18.41 -14.14
C PHE A 256 17.67 -18.56 -12.61
#